data_114f2d603e3d74e38496b54636f80aee
#
_entry.id   114f2d603e3d74e38496b54636f80aee
#
_cell.length_a   1.000
_cell.length_b   1.000
_cell.length_c   1.000
_cell.angle_alpha   90.00
_cell.angle_beta   90.00
_cell.angle_gamma   90.00
#
_symmetry.space_group_name_H-M   'P 1'
#
loop_
_entity.id
_entity.type
_entity.pdbx_description
1 polymer ?
#
loop_
_entity_poly.entity_id
_entity_poly.type
_entity_poly.pdbx_seq_one_letter_code
_entity_poly.pdbx_strand_id
1 'polypeptide(L)'
;MNKSNQLKVAIAQMASGADKADNVRCAVDLTGRAADQGARVVALPETFDYRGESIDLQNVAEPLPGTALTPLQRLAAERELWILAGSVHEHNPKGRPFNTSVLIGPDGDIVATYRKIHLFDITIDDRSVSESTKYAAGSEVVLAYAAGIRMGLSICYDIRFPELYREMAASGVDLIFIPSSFTRMTGEAHWEVLVRARAIENLGFVVAPGQSGTGAGGIPTHGHSMIVDPWGRVLARASNEENTLLFADLDLETLTEARQQLPALHNRKLPLIR
;
A
#
# COMPACT_ATOMS: atom_id res chain seq x y z
N MET A 1 29.04 -5.05 11.02
CA MET A 1 27.56 -4.95 11.08
C MET A 1 26.98 -6.23 10.46
N ASN A 2 26.22 -6.98 11.23
CA ASN A 2 25.63 -8.24 10.77
C ASN A 2 24.52 -7.95 9.77
N LYS A 3 24.67 -8.34 8.50
CA LYS A 3 23.66 -8.15 7.43
C LYS A 3 22.33 -8.90 7.68
N SER A 4 22.19 -9.64 8.78
CA SER A 4 21.05 -10.50 9.06
C SER A 4 19.78 -9.77 9.54
N ASN A 5 19.86 -8.47 9.84
CA ASN A 5 18.75 -7.70 10.44
C ASN A 5 18.20 -6.61 9.51
N GLN A 6 18.57 -6.63 8.23
CA GLN A 6 18.09 -5.67 7.22
C GLN A 6 17.14 -6.33 6.23
N LEU A 7 15.99 -5.68 6.01
CA LEU A 7 15.01 -6.07 5.01
C LEU A 7 15.02 -5.04 3.87
N LYS A 8 15.52 -5.43 2.70
CA LYS A 8 15.48 -4.56 1.52
C LYS A 8 14.10 -4.53 0.91
N VAL A 9 13.50 -3.35 0.89
CA VAL A 9 12.17 -3.09 0.36
C VAL A 9 12.26 -2.21 -0.88
N ALA A 10 11.43 -2.49 -1.88
CA ALA A 10 11.24 -1.63 -3.03
C ALA A 10 9.79 -1.17 -3.16
N ILE A 11 9.60 0.02 -3.69
CA ILE A 11 8.33 0.53 -4.19
C ILE A 11 8.42 0.65 -5.70
N ALA A 12 7.43 0.12 -6.41
CA ALA A 12 7.18 0.42 -7.79
C ALA A 12 6.11 1.52 -7.87
N GLN A 13 6.51 2.78 -8.07
CA GLN A 13 5.59 3.86 -8.39
C GLN A 13 5.13 3.71 -9.82
N MET A 14 3.80 3.73 -10.05
CA MET A 14 3.22 3.46 -11.36
C MET A 14 2.31 4.60 -11.82
N ALA A 15 2.12 4.70 -13.12
CA ALA A 15 1.08 5.50 -13.77
C ALA A 15 0.12 4.58 -14.52
N SER A 16 -0.74 3.88 -13.76
CA SER A 16 -1.70 2.95 -14.34
C SER A 16 -2.79 3.70 -15.13
N GLY A 17 -3.19 3.12 -16.25
CA GLY A 17 -4.23 3.64 -17.15
C GLY A 17 -5.45 2.73 -17.25
N ALA A 18 -6.20 2.88 -18.35
CA ALA A 18 -7.42 2.10 -18.64
C ALA A 18 -7.13 0.74 -19.31
N ASP A 19 -5.88 0.44 -19.67
CA ASP A 19 -5.51 -0.86 -20.21
C ASP A 19 -4.95 -1.75 -19.09
N LYS A 20 -5.77 -2.72 -18.65
CA LYS A 20 -5.40 -3.64 -17.58
C LYS A 20 -4.19 -4.50 -17.92
N ALA A 21 -4.09 -4.96 -19.17
CA ALA A 21 -3.00 -5.83 -19.59
C ALA A 21 -1.66 -5.07 -19.59
N ASP A 22 -1.66 -3.82 -20.04
CA ASP A 22 -0.49 -2.95 -20.02
C ASP A 22 -0.05 -2.64 -18.60
N ASN A 23 -0.99 -2.34 -17.71
CA ASN A 23 -0.71 -2.08 -16.30
C ASN A 23 -0.08 -3.31 -15.62
N VAL A 24 -0.64 -4.50 -15.85
CA VAL A 24 -0.11 -5.76 -15.29
C VAL A 24 1.29 -6.05 -15.83
N ARG A 25 1.55 -5.84 -17.14
CA ARG A 25 2.89 -6.00 -17.71
C ARG A 25 3.90 -5.04 -17.06
N CYS A 26 3.51 -3.78 -16.87
CA CYS A 26 4.34 -2.78 -16.19
C CYS A 26 4.62 -3.19 -14.74
N ALA A 27 3.62 -3.65 -14.00
CA ALA A 27 3.77 -4.11 -12.62
C ALA A 27 4.75 -5.30 -12.52
N VAL A 28 4.63 -6.28 -13.42
CA VAL A 28 5.52 -7.45 -13.48
C VAL A 28 6.95 -7.04 -13.83
N ASP A 29 7.15 -6.16 -14.83
CA ASP A 29 8.47 -5.65 -15.20
C ASP A 29 9.14 -4.92 -14.04
N LEU A 30 8.47 -3.95 -13.44
CA LEU A 30 9.01 -3.19 -12.32
C LEU A 30 9.33 -4.09 -11.11
N THR A 31 8.46 -5.06 -10.81
CA THR A 31 8.68 -6.02 -9.73
C THR A 31 9.90 -6.91 -10.02
N GLY A 32 10.03 -7.41 -11.26
CA GLY A 32 11.19 -8.19 -11.67
C GLY A 32 12.50 -7.41 -11.57
N ARG A 33 12.50 -6.17 -12.04
CA ARG A 33 13.66 -5.26 -11.94
C ARG A 33 14.02 -4.93 -10.49
N ALA A 34 13.03 -4.83 -9.61
CA ALA A 34 13.28 -4.63 -8.19
C ALA A 34 13.93 -5.87 -7.55
N ALA A 35 13.49 -7.07 -7.95
CA ALA A 35 14.10 -8.33 -7.54
C ALA A 35 15.57 -8.44 -8.00
N ASP A 36 15.84 -8.10 -9.24
CA ASP A 36 17.21 -8.11 -9.82
C ASP A 36 18.16 -7.16 -9.05
N GLN A 37 17.63 -6.14 -8.39
CA GLN A 37 18.36 -5.23 -7.51
C GLN A 37 18.36 -5.68 -6.04
N GLY A 38 17.89 -6.90 -5.75
CA GLY A 38 17.98 -7.54 -4.44
C GLY A 38 16.87 -7.16 -3.47
N ALA A 39 15.74 -6.58 -3.93
CA ALA A 39 14.56 -6.39 -3.08
C ALA A 39 14.03 -7.75 -2.61
N ARG A 40 13.62 -7.83 -1.35
CA ARG A 40 12.95 -8.98 -0.75
C ARG A 40 11.45 -8.76 -0.61
N VAL A 41 11.03 -7.50 -0.56
CA VAL A 41 9.63 -7.06 -0.53
C VAL A 41 9.47 -5.99 -1.60
N VAL A 42 8.45 -6.13 -2.44
CA VAL A 42 8.09 -5.14 -3.46
C VAL A 42 6.65 -4.71 -3.24
N ALA A 43 6.39 -3.40 -3.23
CA ALA A 43 5.05 -2.85 -3.05
C ALA A 43 4.59 -2.05 -4.27
N LEU A 44 3.39 -2.38 -4.77
CA LEU A 44 2.70 -1.70 -5.86
C LEU A 44 1.68 -0.69 -5.30
N PRO A 45 1.24 0.32 -6.09
CA PRO A 45 0.29 1.32 -5.64
C PRO A 45 -1.17 0.83 -5.68
N GLU A 46 -2.09 1.66 -5.16
CA GLU A 46 -3.54 1.43 -5.21
C GLU A 46 -4.03 1.32 -6.66
N THR A 47 -4.97 0.36 -6.92
CA THR A 47 -5.58 0.10 -8.23
C THR A 47 -4.57 0.00 -9.38
N PHE A 48 -3.46 -0.73 -9.10
CA PHE A 48 -2.39 -0.87 -10.08
C PHE A 48 -2.87 -1.55 -11.37
N ASP A 49 -3.90 -2.37 -11.27
CA ASP A 49 -4.46 -3.14 -12.38
C ASP A 49 -5.28 -2.30 -13.36
N TYR A 50 -6.02 -1.29 -12.87
CA TYR A 50 -6.91 -0.48 -13.72
C TYR A 50 -7.23 0.87 -13.10
N ARG A 51 -7.08 1.95 -13.90
CA ARG A 51 -7.45 3.33 -13.53
C ARG A 51 -8.18 4.03 -14.67
N GLY A 52 -9.14 3.33 -15.29
CA GLY A 52 -10.04 3.86 -16.30
C GLY A 52 -11.34 4.45 -15.73
N GLU A 53 -12.32 4.61 -16.59
CA GLU A 53 -13.63 5.14 -16.21
C GLU A 53 -14.35 4.22 -15.22
N SER A 54 -15.05 4.81 -14.27
CA SER A 54 -15.71 4.05 -13.20
C SER A 54 -16.90 3.21 -13.64
N ILE A 55 -17.46 3.48 -14.81
CA ILE A 55 -18.55 2.69 -15.37
C ILE A 55 -18.14 1.26 -15.68
N ASP A 56 -16.85 1.02 -15.90
CA ASP A 56 -16.32 -0.29 -16.26
C ASP A 56 -15.91 -1.16 -15.07
N LEU A 57 -15.97 -0.66 -13.84
CA LEU A 57 -15.42 -1.36 -12.66
C LEU A 57 -16.02 -2.75 -12.44
N GLN A 58 -17.33 -2.96 -12.74
CA GLN A 58 -17.96 -4.27 -12.65
C GLN A 58 -17.39 -5.28 -13.68
N ASN A 59 -17.00 -4.77 -14.85
CA ASN A 59 -16.44 -5.59 -15.94
C ASN A 59 -14.94 -5.87 -15.71
N VAL A 60 -14.25 -5.01 -14.98
CA VAL A 60 -12.82 -5.12 -14.68
C VAL A 60 -12.57 -5.99 -13.46
N ALA A 61 -13.52 -6.00 -12.50
CA ALA A 61 -13.41 -6.74 -11.26
C ALA A 61 -13.38 -8.26 -11.49
N GLU A 62 -12.43 -8.93 -10.85
CA GLU A 62 -12.21 -10.39 -10.99
C GLU A 62 -12.22 -11.07 -9.62
N PRO A 63 -12.62 -12.35 -9.55
CA PRO A 63 -12.30 -13.16 -8.37
C PRO A 63 -10.79 -13.23 -8.17
N LEU A 64 -10.34 -13.27 -6.91
CA LEU A 64 -8.90 -13.45 -6.63
C LEU A 64 -8.47 -14.90 -6.93
N PRO A 65 -7.29 -15.12 -7.56
CA PRO A 65 -6.27 -14.11 -7.90
C PRO A 65 -6.54 -13.36 -9.22
N GLY A 66 -7.36 -13.86 -10.14
CA GLY A 66 -7.67 -13.24 -11.42
C GLY A 66 -6.45 -13.03 -12.34
N THR A 67 -6.65 -12.29 -13.42
CA THR A 67 -5.60 -12.05 -14.43
C THR A 67 -4.54 -11.05 -13.96
N ALA A 68 -4.87 -10.17 -13.00
CA ALA A 68 -3.94 -9.17 -12.49
C ALA A 68 -2.89 -9.79 -11.53
N LEU A 69 -3.30 -10.70 -10.65
CA LEU A 69 -2.43 -11.24 -9.61
C LEU A 69 -1.66 -12.49 -10.06
N THR A 70 -2.24 -13.32 -10.93
CA THR A 70 -1.60 -14.57 -11.38
C THR A 70 -0.17 -14.39 -11.91
N PRO A 71 0.17 -13.37 -12.73
CA PRO A 71 1.55 -13.15 -13.16
C PRO A 71 2.48 -12.75 -12.01
N LEU A 72 1.98 -11.98 -11.04
CA LEU A 72 2.75 -11.58 -9.84
C LEU A 72 2.98 -12.78 -8.90
N GLN A 73 2.01 -13.69 -8.76
CA GLN A 73 2.18 -14.94 -8.00
C GLN A 73 3.31 -15.81 -8.58
N ARG A 74 3.33 -15.95 -9.91
CA ARG A 74 4.41 -16.68 -10.60
C ARG A 74 5.77 -16.03 -10.36
N LEU A 75 5.85 -14.71 -10.51
CA LEU A 75 7.08 -13.95 -10.28
C LEU A 75 7.53 -14.05 -8.82
N ALA A 76 6.60 -14.01 -7.86
CA ALA A 76 6.89 -14.18 -6.44
C ALA A 76 7.55 -15.53 -6.17
N ALA A 77 7.00 -16.62 -6.72
CA ALA A 77 7.56 -17.96 -6.61
C ALA A 77 8.90 -18.12 -7.32
N GLU A 78 9.05 -17.57 -8.53
CA GLU A 78 10.28 -17.64 -9.31
C GLU A 78 11.46 -16.89 -8.67
N ARG A 79 11.17 -15.80 -7.94
CA ARG A 79 12.18 -14.90 -7.36
C ARG A 79 12.24 -14.93 -5.84
N GLU A 80 11.45 -15.80 -5.18
CA GLU A 80 11.32 -15.90 -3.73
C GLU A 80 11.00 -14.54 -3.06
N LEU A 81 10.04 -13.80 -3.64
CA LEU A 81 9.65 -12.45 -3.23
C LEU A 81 8.41 -12.41 -2.39
N TRP A 82 8.36 -11.45 -1.48
CA TRP A 82 7.11 -10.91 -0.95
C TRP A 82 6.63 -9.77 -1.84
N ILE A 83 5.38 -9.83 -2.29
CA ILE A 83 4.78 -8.77 -3.12
C ILE A 83 3.52 -8.25 -2.43
N LEU A 84 3.52 -6.96 -2.03
CA LEU A 84 2.27 -6.27 -1.80
C LEU A 84 1.74 -5.82 -3.15
N ALA A 85 0.75 -6.52 -3.67
CA ALA A 85 0.05 -6.17 -4.91
C ALA A 85 -0.94 -5.03 -4.66
N GLY A 86 -0.42 -3.90 -4.22
CA GLY A 86 -1.08 -2.61 -3.98
C GLY A 86 -2.55 -2.72 -3.67
N SER A 87 -3.40 -2.52 -4.69
CA SER A 87 -4.76 -3.05 -4.69
C SER A 87 -5.28 -3.34 -6.09
N VAL A 88 -6.30 -4.20 -6.14
CA VAL A 88 -7.02 -4.63 -7.35
C VAL A 88 -8.53 -4.51 -7.16
N HIS A 89 -9.25 -4.59 -8.27
CA HIS A 89 -10.72 -4.64 -8.29
C HIS A 89 -11.17 -6.08 -8.06
N GLU A 90 -11.58 -6.41 -6.83
CA GLU A 90 -12.07 -7.75 -6.47
C GLU A 90 -13.56 -7.87 -6.76
N HIS A 91 -13.95 -8.92 -7.50
CA HIS A 91 -15.35 -9.23 -7.76
C HIS A 91 -16.11 -9.55 -6.46
N ASN A 92 -17.26 -8.90 -6.29
CA ASN A 92 -18.18 -9.16 -5.19
C ASN A 92 -19.50 -9.71 -5.75
N PRO A 93 -19.83 -11.00 -5.51
CA PRO A 93 -21.05 -11.61 -6.03
C PRO A 93 -22.34 -11.01 -5.42
N LYS A 94 -22.20 -10.22 -4.34
CA LYS A 94 -23.35 -9.61 -3.63
C LYS A 94 -23.59 -8.14 -4.00
N GLY A 95 -22.79 -7.55 -4.88
CA GLY A 95 -22.96 -6.14 -5.24
C GLY A 95 -21.71 -5.49 -5.80
N ARG A 96 -21.46 -4.26 -5.40
CA ARG A 96 -20.29 -3.49 -5.86
C ARG A 96 -18.97 -4.20 -5.54
N PRO A 97 -17.96 -4.14 -6.43
CA PRO A 97 -16.66 -4.74 -6.22
C PRO A 97 -15.99 -4.17 -4.96
N PHE A 98 -14.94 -4.83 -4.48
CA PHE A 98 -14.06 -4.30 -3.43
C PHE A 98 -12.78 -3.73 -4.05
N ASN A 99 -12.21 -2.73 -3.37
CA ASN A 99 -10.84 -2.28 -3.58
C ASN A 99 -9.98 -3.08 -2.59
N THR A 100 -9.19 -4.06 -3.09
CA THR A 100 -8.56 -5.09 -2.26
C THR A 100 -7.06 -5.12 -2.43
N SER A 101 -6.35 -4.90 -1.33
CA SER A 101 -4.89 -5.10 -1.25
C SER A 101 -4.58 -6.56 -0.97
N VAL A 102 -3.54 -7.08 -1.62
CA VAL A 102 -3.16 -8.51 -1.56
C VAL A 102 -1.68 -8.64 -1.24
N LEU A 103 -1.36 -9.43 -0.21
CA LEU A 103 0.02 -9.82 0.08
C LEU A 103 0.28 -11.22 -0.46
N ILE A 104 1.27 -11.34 -1.33
CA ILE A 104 1.70 -12.60 -1.96
C ILE A 104 3.03 -13.02 -1.32
N GLY A 105 3.14 -14.29 -0.95
CA GLY A 105 4.34 -14.89 -0.37
C GLY A 105 5.32 -15.40 -1.40
N PRO A 106 6.54 -15.80 -0.96
CA PRO A 106 7.62 -16.28 -1.82
C PRO A 106 7.37 -17.65 -2.45
N ASP A 107 6.29 -18.30 -2.09
CA ASP A 107 5.76 -19.52 -2.72
C ASP A 107 4.73 -19.24 -3.81
N GLY A 108 4.35 -17.95 -3.98
CA GLY A 108 3.32 -17.49 -4.91
C GLY A 108 1.91 -17.53 -4.32
N ASP A 109 1.74 -17.96 -3.09
CA ASP A 109 0.43 -18.02 -2.44
C ASP A 109 -0.02 -16.66 -1.92
N ILE A 110 -1.34 -16.43 -1.91
CA ILE A 110 -1.94 -15.28 -1.26
C ILE A 110 -1.93 -15.51 0.25
N VAL A 111 -1.16 -14.71 0.98
CA VAL A 111 -0.99 -14.80 2.43
C VAL A 111 -2.02 -13.97 3.18
N ALA A 112 -2.38 -12.81 2.65
CA ALA A 112 -3.38 -11.92 3.25
C ALA A 112 -4.09 -11.08 2.19
N THR A 113 -5.35 -10.74 2.48
CA THR A 113 -6.16 -9.83 1.68
C THR A 113 -6.80 -8.80 2.59
N TYR A 114 -6.77 -7.52 2.19
CA TYR A 114 -7.40 -6.43 2.91
C TYR A 114 -8.32 -5.66 1.98
N ARG A 115 -9.60 -5.58 2.30
CA ARG A 115 -10.58 -4.76 1.60
C ARG A 115 -10.64 -3.38 2.24
N LYS A 116 -10.50 -2.34 1.44
CA LYS A 116 -10.50 -0.94 1.88
C LYS A 116 -11.71 -0.65 2.77
N ILE A 117 -11.46 -0.18 4.00
CA ILE A 117 -12.51 0.12 4.98
C ILE A 117 -13.09 1.51 4.70
N HIS A 118 -12.23 2.53 4.55
CA HIS A 118 -12.67 3.91 4.40
C HIS A 118 -12.67 4.31 2.92
N LEU A 119 -13.86 4.44 2.38
CA LEU A 119 -14.06 4.83 0.97
C LEU A 119 -13.98 6.35 0.83
N PHE A 120 -13.35 6.79 -0.26
CA PHE A 120 -13.04 8.20 -0.51
C PHE A 120 -14.25 8.98 -1.01
N ASP A 121 -15.08 9.42 -0.06
CA ASP A 121 -16.24 10.28 -0.31
C ASP A 121 -15.90 11.69 0.16
N ILE A 122 -15.71 12.59 -0.79
CA ILE A 122 -15.35 13.99 -0.51
C ILE A 122 -16.07 14.96 -1.46
N THR A 123 -16.27 16.16 -0.97
CA THR A 123 -16.62 17.31 -1.79
C THR A 123 -15.62 18.41 -1.54
N ILE A 124 -14.93 18.85 -2.59
CA ILE A 124 -13.99 19.97 -2.53
C ILE A 124 -14.38 20.94 -3.63
N ASP A 125 -14.67 22.16 -3.23
CA ASP A 125 -15.30 23.16 -4.07
C ASP A 125 -16.59 22.58 -4.69
N ASP A 126 -16.75 22.64 -6.01
CA ASP A 126 -17.91 22.11 -6.74
C ASP A 126 -17.70 20.67 -7.25
N ARG A 127 -16.62 19.98 -6.85
CA ARG A 127 -16.30 18.61 -7.30
C ARG A 127 -16.52 17.61 -6.20
N SER A 128 -17.39 16.64 -6.46
CA SER A 128 -17.63 15.50 -5.58
C SER A 128 -17.01 14.24 -6.15
N VAL A 129 -16.32 13.49 -5.28
CA VAL A 129 -15.88 12.12 -5.55
C VAL A 129 -16.60 11.23 -4.54
N SER A 130 -17.27 10.19 -5.00
CA SER A 130 -17.99 9.26 -4.15
C SER A 130 -17.56 7.83 -4.48
N GLU A 131 -16.55 7.34 -3.77
CA GLU A 131 -16.03 5.98 -3.92
C GLU A 131 -17.05 4.94 -3.43
N SER A 132 -17.87 5.30 -2.42
CA SER A 132 -18.92 4.44 -1.87
C SER A 132 -20.05 4.11 -2.86
N THR A 133 -20.20 4.88 -3.94
CA THR A 133 -21.13 4.52 -5.03
C THR A 133 -20.56 3.45 -5.95
N LYS A 134 -19.25 3.21 -5.92
CA LYS A 134 -18.49 2.35 -6.84
C LYS A 134 -18.04 1.06 -6.18
N TYR A 135 -17.67 1.10 -4.90
CA TYR A 135 -17.14 -0.03 -4.15
C TYR A 135 -17.99 -0.35 -2.92
N ALA A 136 -17.88 -1.59 -2.48
CA ALA A 136 -18.29 -2.02 -1.15
C ALA A 136 -17.12 -1.82 -0.16
N ALA A 137 -17.42 -1.40 1.07
CA ALA A 137 -16.42 -1.27 2.11
C ALA A 137 -16.05 -2.62 2.72
N GLY A 138 -14.79 -2.77 3.15
CA GLY A 138 -14.34 -3.81 4.06
C GLY A 138 -14.70 -3.49 5.51
N SER A 139 -14.35 -4.39 6.43
CA SER A 139 -14.66 -4.24 7.86
C SER A 139 -13.56 -4.78 8.79
N GLU A 140 -12.50 -5.36 8.24
CA GLU A 140 -11.52 -6.09 9.04
C GLU A 140 -10.15 -5.42 9.02
N VAL A 141 -9.51 -5.32 10.18
CA VAL A 141 -8.10 -4.95 10.32
C VAL A 141 -7.26 -6.17 10.00
N VAL A 142 -6.33 -6.05 9.07
CA VAL A 142 -5.53 -7.19 8.58
C VAL A 142 -4.05 -6.98 8.86
N LEU A 143 -3.46 -7.95 9.55
CA LEU A 143 -2.02 -8.11 9.70
C LEU A 143 -1.60 -9.51 9.23
N ALA A 144 -0.40 -9.60 8.66
CA ALA A 144 0.22 -10.87 8.30
C ALA A 144 1.64 -10.95 8.90
N TYR A 145 2.07 -12.13 9.30
CA TYR A 145 3.47 -12.37 9.63
C TYR A 145 4.21 -12.79 8.36
N ALA A 146 5.10 -11.95 7.89
CA ALA A 146 5.77 -12.09 6.60
C ALA A 146 7.21 -11.55 6.68
N ALA A 147 8.16 -12.18 6.02
CA ALA A 147 9.58 -11.81 6.02
C ALA A 147 10.18 -11.59 7.44
N GLY A 148 9.67 -12.31 8.45
CA GLY A 148 10.13 -12.21 9.84
C GLY A 148 9.54 -11.06 10.66
N ILE A 149 8.59 -10.29 10.12
CA ILE A 149 7.95 -9.15 10.78
C ILE A 149 6.42 -9.17 10.59
N ARG A 150 5.71 -8.37 11.39
CA ARG A 150 4.26 -8.18 11.24
C ARG A 150 3.97 -7.01 10.31
N MET A 151 3.32 -7.30 9.19
CA MET A 151 2.93 -6.35 8.16
C MET A 151 1.45 -6.03 8.26
N GLY A 152 1.10 -4.76 8.38
CA GLY A 152 -0.28 -4.26 8.38
C GLY A 152 -0.68 -3.72 7.01
N LEU A 153 -1.89 -4.03 6.56
CA LEU A 153 -2.41 -3.64 5.25
C LEU A 153 -3.46 -2.52 5.41
N SER A 154 -3.32 -1.47 4.60
CA SER A 154 -4.31 -0.40 4.46
C SER A 154 -4.32 0.10 3.01
N ILE A 155 -5.25 0.97 2.64
CA ILE A 155 -5.32 1.54 1.28
C ILE A 155 -5.68 3.03 1.36
N CYS A 156 -4.79 3.90 0.86
CA CYS A 156 -5.03 5.29 0.47
C CYS A 156 -5.77 6.12 1.53
N TYR A 157 -7.08 6.31 1.37
CA TYR A 157 -7.90 7.15 2.25
C TYR A 157 -7.90 6.69 3.70
N ASP A 158 -7.63 5.40 3.95
CA ASP A 158 -7.44 4.85 5.30
C ASP A 158 -6.39 5.65 6.10
N ILE A 159 -5.41 6.24 5.42
CA ILE A 159 -4.35 7.05 6.08
C ILE A 159 -4.91 8.19 6.93
N ARG A 160 -6.14 8.64 6.69
CA ARG A 160 -6.78 9.73 7.45
C ARG A 160 -7.41 9.27 8.75
N PHE A 161 -7.51 7.97 8.98
CA PHE A 161 -8.19 7.36 10.12
C PHE A 161 -7.17 6.70 11.06
N PRO A 162 -6.64 7.44 12.05
CA PRO A 162 -5.61 6.94 12.96
C PRO A 162 -6.07 5.70 13.74
N GLU A 163 -7.36 5.49 13.89
CA GLU A 163 -7.96 4.36 14.61
C GLU A 163 -7.51 3.02 14.02
N LEU A 164 -7.53 2.88 12.69
CA LEU A 164 -7.08 1.67 11.99
C LEU A 164 -5.61 1.34 12.34
N TYR A 165 -4.75 2.35 12.29
CA TYR A 165 -3.31 2.18 12.56
C TYR A 165 -3.04 1.92 14.04
N ARG A 166 -3.87 2.45 14.92
CA ARG A 166 -3.79 2.16 16.36
C ARG A 166 -4.18 0.73 16.69
N GLU A 167 -5.17 0.16 16.01
CA GLU A 167 -5.52 -1.27 16.12
C GLU A 167 -4.37 -2.15 15.62
N MET A 168 -3.75 -1.79 14.49
CA MET A 168 -2.55 -2.48 13.99
C MET A 168 -1.39 -2.39 15.01
N ALA A 169 -1.16 -1.22 15.59
CA ALA A 169 -0.11 -1.01 16.58
C ALA A 169 -0.35 -1.81 17.87
N ALA A 170 -1.61 -1.91 18.30
CA ALA A 170 -1.98 -2.75 19.45
C ALA A 170 -1.75 -4.24 19.18
N SER A 171 -1.83 -4.65 17.93
CA SER A 171 -1.54 -6.00 17.45
C SER A 171 -0.04 -6.23 17.14
N GLY A 172 0.81 -5.20 17.39
CA GLY A 172 2.26 -5.30 17.28
C GLY A 172 2.78 -5.19 15.84
N VAL A 173 2.17 -4.36 14.99
CA VAL A 173 2.63 -4.12 13.61
C VAL A 173 4.06 -3.55 13.60
N ASP A 174 4.88 -4.02 12.68
CA ASP A 174 6.26 -3.58 12.48
C ASP A 174 6.40 -2.74 11.21
N LEU A 175 5.68 -3.10 10.16
CA LEU A 175 5.64 -2.43 8.86
C LEU A 175 4.19 -2.22 8.42
N ILE A 176 3.87 -1.02 7.99
CA ILE A 176 2.54 -0.64 7.50
C ILE A 176 2.64 -0.31 6.02
N PHE A 177 1.79 -0.92 5.21
CA PHE A 177 1.62 -0.58 3.81
C PHE A 177 0.46 0.37 3.58
N ILE A 178 0.68 1.40 2.74
CA ILE A 178 -0.33 2.40 2.37
C ILE A 178 -0.29 2.64 0.85
N PRO A 179 -0.62 1.63 0.03
CA PRO A 179 -0.76 1.85 -1.41
C PRO A 179 -1.84 2.90 -1.69
N SER A 180 -1.54 3.85 -2.57
CA SER A 180 -2.35 5.06 -2.70
C SER A 180 -2.46 5.57 -4.13
N SER A 181 -3.58 6.26 -4.37
CA SER A 181 -3.84 7.07 -5.57
C SER A 181 -4.29 8.47 -5.15
N PHE A 182 -3.43 9.18 -4.41
CA PHE A 182 -3.71 10.53 -3.91
C PHE A 182 -3.84 11.53 -5.05
N THR A 183 -4.84 12.39 -4.99
CA THR A 183 -4.92 13.55 -5.90
C THR A 183 -3.76 14.50 -5.63
N ARG A 184 -3.28 15.21 -6.66
CA ARG A 184 -2.18 16.17 -6.49
C ARG A 184 -2.50 17.20 -5.42
N MET A 185 -3.69 17.78 -5.45
CA MET A 185 -4.10 18.85 -4.52
C MET A 185 -4.01 18.42 -3.05
N THR A 186 -4.60 17.26 -2.71
CA THR A 186 -4.55 16.75 -1.32
C THR A 186 -3.19 16.16 -0.98
N GLY A 187 -2.47 15.67 -1.98
CA GLY A 187 -1.14 15.10 -1.81
C GLY A 187 -0.10 16.16 -1.43
N GLU A 188 -0.07 17.30 -2.12
CA GLU A 188 0.84 18.42 -1.82
C GLU A 188 0.67 18.92 -0.38
N ALA A 189 -0.56 18.95 0.12
CA ALA A 189 -0.85 19.45 1.47
C ALA A 189 -0.69 18.41 2.58
N HIS A 190 -0.99 17.12 2.33
CA HIS A 190 -1.22 16.16 3.40
C HIS A 190 -0.33 14.90 3.34
N TRP A 191 0.15 14.49 2.16
CA TRP A 191 0.75 13.17 1.96
C TRP A 191 1.93 12.90 2.90
N GLU A 192 2.98 13.69 2.82
CA GLU A 192 4.19 13.48 3.63
C GLU A 192 3.87 13.55 5.13
N VAL A 193 3.09 14.54 5.55
CA VAL A 193 2.72 14.73 6.96
C VAL A 193 1.99 13.51 7.49
N LEU A 194 1.00 12.99 6.76
CA LEU A 194 0.23 11.82 7.19
C LEU A 194 1.07 10.54 7.20
N VAL A 195 1.86 10.28 6.16
CA VAL A 195 2.72 9.09 6.10
C VAL A 195 3.70 9.07 7.27
N ARG A 196 4.36 10.19 7.53
CA ARG A 196 5.28 10.32 8.67
C ARG A 196 4.57 10.21 10.02
N ALA A 197 3.38 10.79 10.14
CA ALA A 197 2.57 10.67 11.36
C ALA A 197 2.25 9.19 11.66
N ARG A 198 1.85 8.40 10.65
CA ARG A 198 1.57 6.96 10.82
C ARG A 198 2.78 6.17 11.28
N ALA A 199 3.98 6.51 10.81
CA ALA A 199 5.22 5.90 11.27
C ALA A 199 5.53 6.28 12.73
N ILE A 200 5.52 7.57 13.05
CA ILE A 200 5.91 8.12 14.36
C ILE A 200 4.96 7.64 15.47
N GLU A 201 3.67 7.80 15.29
CA GLU A 201 2.70 7.51 16.32
C GLU A 201 2.54 6.01 16.62
N ASN A 202 2.83 5.15 15.64
CA ASN A 202 2.70 3.70 15.77
C ASN A 202 4.04 3.00 15.96
N LEU A 203 5.16 3.75 15.97
CA LEU A 203 6.53 3.23 16.12
C LEU A 203 6.77 2.04 15.20
N GLY A 204 6.46 2.23 13.90
CA GLY A 204 6.58 1.23 12.85
C GLY A 204 7.10 1.84 11.55
N PHE A 205 7.68 1.00 10.68
CA PHE A 205 8.00 1.43 9.32
C PHE A 205 6.73 1.68 8.52
N VAL A 206 6.79 2.60 7.56
CA VAL A 206 5.72 2.82 6.58
C VAL A 206 6.30 2.72 5.17
N VAL A 207 5.64 1.91 4.33
CA VAL A 207 5.90 1.78 2.89
C VAL A 207 4.65 2.24 2.15
N ALA A 208 4.75 3.38 1.49
CA ALA A 208 3.63 4.10 0.90
C ALA A 208 3.82 4.28 -0.62
N PRO A 209 3.51 3.25 -1.44
CA PRO A 209 3.55 3.35 -2.89
C PRO A 209 2.42 4.22 -3.42
N GLY A 210 2.72 5.15 -4.32
CA GLY A 210 1.78 6.09 -4.91
C GLY A 210 1.60 5.90 -6.41
N GLN A 211 0.39 6.13 -6.91
CA GLN A 211 0.14 6.35 -8.33
C GLN A 211 0.63 7.73 -8.76
N SER A 212 1.34 7.80 -9.88
CA SER A 212 1.75 9.03 -10.56
C SER A 212 0.92 9.29 -11.81
N GLY A 213 1.25 10.32 -12.56
CA GLY A 213 0.56 10.66 -13.80
C GLY A 213 -0.86 11.16 -13.60
N THR A 214 -1.75 10.79 -14.53
CA THR A 214 -3.14 11.25 -14.55
C THR A 214 -4.08 10.06 -14.56
N GLY A 215 -5.01 10.02 -13.63
CA GLY A 215 -6.03 8.98 -13.54
C GLY A 215 -7.23 9.24 -14.45
N ALA A 216 -8.26 8.39 -14.32
CA ALA A 216 -9.54 8.58 -15.00
C ALA A 216 -10.12 9.97 -14.75
N GLY A 217 -10.85 10.50 -15.75
CA GLY A 217 -11.42 11.83 -15.68
C GLY A 217 -10.38 12.96 -15.66
N GLY A 218 -9.12 12.70 -16.04
CA GLY A 218 -8.08 13.72 -16.09
C GLY A 218 -7.58 14.22 -14.74
N ILE A 219 -7.81 13.49 -13.65
CA ILE A 219 -7.40 13.89 -12.29
C ILE A 219 -5.91 13.59 -12.08
N PRO A 220 -5.06 14.63 -11.88
CA PRO A 220 -3.65 14.44 -11.61
C PRO A 220 -3.43 13.77 -10.27
N THR A 221 -2.55 12.76 -10.21
CA THR A 221 -2.12 12.10 -8.98
C THR A 221 -0.80 12.65 -8.47
N HIS A 222 -0.56 12.47 -7.17
CA HIS A 222 0.55 13.10 -6.47
C HIS A 222 1.88 12.38 -6.73
N GLY A 223 1.88 11.07 -6.89
CA GLY A 223 3.11 10.27 -6.89
C GLY A 223 3.80 10.30 -5.52
N HIS A 224 5.06 10.70 -5.50
CA HIS A 224 5.85 10.92 -4.28
C HIS A 224 5.80 9.73 -3.31
N SER A 225 5.87 8.51 -3.87
CA SER A 225 6.01 7.29 -3.06
C SER A 225 7.11 7.47 -2.03
N MET A 226 6.93 6.94 -0.82
CA MET A 226 7.95 7.09 0.20
C MET A 226 8.04 5.90 1.15
N ILE A 227 9.23 5.76 1.76
CA ILE A 227 9.53 4.80 2.81
C ILE A 227 9.99 5.59 4.02
N VAL A 228 9.39 5.33 5.18
CA VAL A 228 9.61 6.09 6.42
C VAL A 228 9.94 5.12 7.55
N ASP A 229 10.93 5.49 8.39
CA ASP A 229 11.32 4.73 9.57
C ASP A 229 10.42 5.01 10.80
N PRO A 230 10.53 4.23 11.88
CA PRO A 230 9.73 4.42 13.10
C PRO A 230 9.94 5.77 13.79
N TRP A 231 11.05 6.48 13.49
CA TRP A 231 11.34 7.82 14.03
C TRP A 231 10.77 8.94 13.15
N GLY A 232 10.14 8.58 12.02
CA GLY A 232 9.59 9.53 11.06
C GLY A 232 10.61 10.09 10.07
N ARG A 233 11.81 9.49 9.95
CA ARG A 233 12.79 9.86 8.93
C ARG A 233 12.36 9.28 7.59
N VAL A 234 12.39 10.10 6.56
CA VAL A 234 12.16 9.65 5.19
C VAL A 234 13.42 8.95 4.71
N LEU A 235 13.38 7.61 4.61
CA LEU A 235 14.51 6.80 4.12
C LEU A 235 14.68 6.92 2.62
N ALA A 236 13.55 7.01 1.89
CA ALA A 236 13.54 7.21 0.45
C ALA A 236 12.23 7.87 0.01
N ARG A 237 12.29 8.72 -1.03
CA ARG A 237 11.15 9.39 -1.64
C ARG A 237 11.33 9.51 -3.15
N ALA A 238 10.32 9.16 -3.91
CA ALA A 238 10.26 9.41 -5.34
C ALA A 238 9.81 10.86 -5.63
N SER A 239 10.06 11.33 -6.85
CA SER A 239 9.38 12.47 -7.44
C SER A 239 7.98 12.07 -7.96
N ASN A 240 7.37 12.85 -8.83
CA ASN A 240 6.16 12.45 -9.55
C ASN A 240 6.47 11.74 -10.88
N GLU A 241 7.65 11.15 -11.04
CA GLU A 241 8.01 10.38 -12.23
C GLU A 241 7.16 9.12 -12.35
N GLU A 242 6.80 8.80 -13.60
CA GLU A 242 6.02 7.61 -13.92
C GLU A 242 6.93 6.37 -13.98
N ASN A 243 6.39 5.23 -13.52
CA ASN A 243 7.00 3.91 -13.66
C ASN A 243 8.45 3.84 -13.14
N THR A 244 8.67 4.34 -11.93
CA THR A 244 10.00 4.38 -11.29
C THR A 244 10.09 3.45 -10.08
N LEU A 245 11.32 3.06 -9.73
CA LEU A 245 11.64 2.23 -8.57
C LEU A 245 12.30 3.05 -7.46
N LEU A 246 11.89 2.77 -6.24
CA LEU A 246 12.41 3.36 -5.01
C LEU A 246 12.86 2.25 -4.07
N PHE A 247 14.00 2.38 -3.41
CA PHE A 247 14.56 1.36 -2.53
C PHE A 247 14.92 1.93 -1.17
N ALA A 248 14.77 1.09 -0.13
CA ALA A 248 15.35 1.32 1.18
C ALA A 248 15.70 -0.02 1.86
N ASP A 249 16.74 -0.01 2.67
CA ASP A 249 17.04 -1.08 3.61
C ASP A 249 16.42 -0.72 4.97
N LEU A 250 15.44 -1.54 5.40
CA LEU A 250 14.80 -1.39 6.70
C LEU A 250 15.68 -2.08 7.75
N ASP A 251 16.29 -1.28 8.61
CA ASP A 251 17.04 -1.80 9.74
C ASP A 251 16.09 -2.12 10.90
N LEU A 252 15.84 -3.40 11.15
CA LEU A 252 14.92 -3.85 12.18
C LEU A 252 15.42 -3.57 13.61
N GLU A 253 16.70 -3.27 13.80
CA GLU A 253 17.23 -2.81 15.10
C GLU A 253 16.67 -1.42 15.43
N THR A 254 16.59 -0.53 14.42
CA THR A 254 15.98 0.81 14.56
C THR A 254 14.54 0.74 15.12
N LEU A 255 13.78 -0.28 14.76
CA LEU A 255 12.43 -0.50 15.29
C LEU A 255 12.45 -0.77 16.80
N THR A 256 13.34 -1.67 17.21
CA THR A 256 13.51 -2.04 18.62
C THR A 256 13.99 -0.86 19.46
N GLU A 257 14.99 -0.15 18.96
CA GLU A 257 15.56 1.03 19.61
C GLU A 257 14.51 2.15 19.76
N ALA A 258 13.76 2.46 18.71
CA ALA A 258 12.72 3.48 18.75
C ALA A 258 11.65 3.16 19.82
N ARG A 259 11.23 1.90 19.93
CA ARG A 259 10.25 1.44 20.93
C ARG A 259 10.78 1.45 22.35
N GLN A 260 12.08 1.20 22.52
CA GLN A 260 12.74 1.28 23.83
C GLN A 260 12.95 2.72 24.30
N GLN A 261 13.43 3.58 23.39
CA GLN A 261 13.71 5.00 23.71
C GLN A 261 12.43 5.81 23.91
N LEU A 262 11.39 5.51 23.14
CA LEU A 262 10.09 6.20 23.18
C LEU A 262 8.95 5.18 23.34
N PRO A 263 8.69 4.65 24.54
CA PRO A 263 7.68 3.60 24.77
C PRO A 263 6.24 4.15 24.73
N ALA A 264 5.89 4.97 23.73
CA ALA A 264 4.63 5.67 23.63
C ALA A 264 3.43 4.72 23.54
N LEU A 265 3.59 3.57 22.87
CA LEU A 265 2.52 2.55 22.78
C LEU A 265 2.23 1.93 24.16
N HIS A 266 3.27 1.69 24.96
CA HIS A 266 3.11 1.16 26.33
C HIS A 266 2.50 2.22 27.27
N ASN A 267 2.85 3.49 27.09
CA ASN A 267 2.40 4.59 27.94
C ASN A 267 0.95 5.03 27.65
N ARG A 268 0.32 4.47 26.65
CA ARG A 268 -1.09 4.77 26.30
C ARG A 268 -2.02 4.41 27.44
N LYS A 269 -2.91 5.34 27.82
CA LYS A 269 -3.88 5.17 28.92
C LYS A 269 -5.31 4.94 28.46
N LEU A 270 -5.68 5.48 27.30
CA LEU A 270 -7.02 5.30 26.75
C LEU A 270 -7.13 3.95 26.01
N PRO A 271 -8.23 3.21 26.22
CA PRO A 271 -8.50 2.01 25.44
C PRO A 271 -8.76 2.37 23.97
N LEU A 272 -8.61 1.40 23.08
CA LEU A 272 -9.17 1.52 21.73
C LEU A 272 -10.68 1.46 21.83
N ILE A 273 -11.35 2.40 21.18
CA ILE A 273 -12.82 2.42 21.12
C ILE A 273 -13.18 1.43 20.01
N ARG A 274 -13.84 0.35 20.40
CA ARG A 274 -14.40 -0.67 19.49
C ARG A 274 -15.85 -0.38 19.18
#